data_f4cfc146db9df929c86c4b0295030023
#
_entry.id   f4cfc146db9df929c86c4b0295030023
#
_cell.length_a   1.000
_cell.length_b   1.000
_cell.length_c   1.000
_cell.angle_alpha   90.00
_cell.angle_beta   90.00
_cell.angle_gamma   90.00
#
_symmetry.space_group_name_H-M   'P 1'
#
loop_
_entity.id
_entity.type
_entity.pdbx_description
1 polymer ?
#
loop_
_entity_poly.entity_id
_entity_poly.type
_entity_poly.pdbx_seq_one_letter_code
_entity_poly.pdbx_strand_id
1 'polypeptide(L)'
;MFREKNYYVLGVLAALATVTIWAAFLIGTRFAVSGNLTVDEVLVLRLVPAFLIMIPLMLKLGVIIKGQSIFSVLMIALGATAIFPYLISTGVYYAPASDAGALAPGMLPFWTAL
;
A
#
# COMPACT_ATOMS: atom_id res chain seq x y z
N MET A 1 -7.84 -32.91 10.40
CA MET A 1 -7.68 -33.09 8.94
C MET A 1 -8.56 -32.15 8.13
N PHE A 2 -9.87 -32.07 8.32
CA PHE A 2 -10.74 -31.12 7.59
C PHE A 2 -10.55 -29.66 7.97
N ARG A 3 -10.15 -29.35 9.18
CA ARG A 3 -9.95 -28.01 9.69
C ARG A 3 -8.70 -27.33 9.09
N GLU A 4 -7.60 -28.04 8.95
CA GLU A 4 -6.37 -27.55 8.35
C GLU A 4 -6.52 -27.23 6.86
N LYS A 5 -7.26 -28.06 6.12
CA LYS A 5 -7.51 -27.85 4.70
C LYS A 5 -8.30 -26.57 4.43
N ASN A 6 -9.23 -26.21 5.32
CA ASN A 6 -10.00 -24.98 5.20
C ASN A 6 -9.12 -23.72 5.46
N TYR A 7 -8.18 -23.78 6.39
CA TYR A 7 -7.25 -22.68 6.64
C TYR A 7 -6.28 -22.47 5.47
N TYR A 8 -5.83 -23.56 4.83
CA TYR A 8 -4.98 -23.47 3.65
C TYR A 8 -5.73 -22.80 2.48
N VAL A 9 -6.95 -23.24 2.19
CA VAL A 9 -7.77 -22.63 1.13
C VAL A 9 -8.06 -21.17 1.43
N LEU A 10 -8.41 -20.84 2.67
CA LEU A 10 -8.64 -19.46 3.09
C LEU A 10 -7.37 -18.60 2.94
N GLY A 11 -6.21 -19.14 3.28
CA GLY A 11 -4.91 -18.47 3.09
C GLY A 11 -4.60 -18.19 1.63
N VAL A 12 -4.83 -19.16 0.75
CA VAL A 12 -4.66 -18.98 -0.71
C VAL A 12 -5.62 -17.94 -1.26
N LEU A 13 -6.89 -17.97 -0.86
CA LEU A 13 -7.88 -16.98 -1.28
C LEU A 13 -7.51 -15.57 -0.80
N ALA A 14 -7.05 -15.44 0.44
CA ALA A 14 -6.58 -14.16 0.98
C ALA A 14 -5.35 -13.65 0.22
N ALA A 15 -4.40 -14.51 -0.11
CA ALA A 15 -3.24 -14.15 -0.91
C ALA A 15 -3.63 -13.68 -2.32
N LEU A 16 -4.53 -14.42 -2.99
CA LEU A 16 -5.05 -14.02 -4.30
C LEU A 16 -5.77 -12.67 -4.25
N ALA A 17 -6.61 -12.46 -3.24
CA ALA A 17 -7.29 -11.18 -3.04
C ALA A 17 -6.27 -10.03 -2.84
N THR A 18 -5.25 -10.24 -2.02
CA THR A 18 -4.20 -9.25 -1.79
C THR A 18 -3.46 -8.89 -3.07
N VAL A 19 -3.01 -9.90 -3.84
CA VAL A 19 -2.32 -9.68 -5.12
C VAL A 19 -3.21 -8.93 -6.12
N THR A 20 -4.49 -9.29 -6.18
CA THR A 20 -5.46 -8.63 -7.07
C THR A 20 -5.65 -7.15 -6.67
N ILE A 21 -5.78 -6.86 -5.38
CA ILE A 21 -5.89 -5.49 -4.88
C ILE A 21 -4.63 -4.68 -5.22
N TRP A 22 -3.43 -5.25 -5.03
CA TRP A 22 -2.17 -4.60 -5.38
C TRP A 22 -2.02 -4.34 -6.87
N ALA A 23 -2.38 -5.32 -7.70
CA ALA A 23 -2.35 -5.17 -9.16
C ALA A 23 -3.33 -4.07 -9.62
N ALA A 24 -4.56 -4.10 -9.13
CA ALA A 24 -5.56 -3.06 -9.42
C ALA A 24 -5.09 -1.66 -8.98
N PHE A 25 -4.39 -1.58 -7.85
CA PHE A 25 -3.79 -0.34 -7.36
C PHE A 25 -2.75 0.22 -8.33
N LEU A 26 -1.80 -0.60 -8.80
CA LEU A 26 -0.75 -0.15 -9.72
C LEU A 26 -1.34 0.25 -11.09
N ILE A 27 -2.26 -0.55 -11.61
CA ILE A 27 -2.94 -0.26 -12.89
C ILE A 27 -3.77 1.03 -12.78
N GLY A 28 -4.54 1.17 -11.70
CA GLY A 28 -5.34 2.37 -11.44
C GLY A 28 -4.48 3.63 -11.29
N THR A 29 -3.36 3.54 -10.58
CA THR A 29 -2.40 4.63 -10.45
C THR A 29 -1.81 5.01 -11.81
N ARG A 30 -1.39 4.01 -12.61
CA ARG A 30 -0.87 4.25 -13.96
C ARG A 30 -1.92 4.91 -14.86
N PHE A 31 -3.16 4.42 -14.82
CA PHE A 31 -4.25 5.01 -15.60
C PHE A 31 -4.51 6.46 -15.21
N ALA A 32 -4.52 6.77 -13.93
CA ALA A 32 -4.73 8.12 -13.42
C ALA A 32 -3.62 9.08 -13.86
N VAL A 33 -2.34 8.71 -13.69
CA VAL A 33 -1.21 9.57 -14.08
C VAL A 33 -0.95 9.60 -15.58
N SER A 34 -1.42 8.61 -16.35
CA SER A 34 -1.37 8.64 -17.81
C SER A 34 -2.46 9.52 -18.44
N GLY A 35 -3.50 9.83 -17.68
CA GLY A 35 -4.56 10.75 -18.05
C GLY A 35 -4.12 12.20 -17.85
N ASN A 36 -4.98 12.99 -17.23
CA ASN A 36 -4.73 14.42 -16.99
C ASN A 36 -4.38 14.73 -15.53
N LEU A 37 -4.19 13.71 -14.68
CA LEU A 37 -3.90 13.90 -13.26
C LEU A 37 -2.39 13.91 -13.02
N THR A 38 -1.95 14.84 -12.20
CA THR A 38 -0.59 14.88 -11.69
C THR A 38 -0.39 13.84 -10.58
N VAL A 39 0.86 13.48 -10.29
CA VAL A 39 1.19 12.55 -9.20
C VAL A 39 0.64 13.05 -7.86
N ASP A 40 0.73 14.35 -7.62
CA ASP A 40 0.25 14.97 -6.38
C ASP A 40 -1.28 14.87 -6.25
N GLU A 41 -2.03 15.11 -7.32
CA GLU A 41 -3.48 14.97 -7.34
C GLU A 41 -3.92 13.53 -7.06
N VAL A 42 -3.23 12.55 -7.64
CA VAL A 42 -3.49 11.13 -7.38
C VAL A 42 -3.24 10.79 -5.90
N LEU A 43 -2.17 11.32 -5.32
CA LEU A 43 -1.88 11.12 -3.90
C LEU A 43 -2.94 11.76 -2.99
N VAL A 44 -3.33 12.99 -3.26
CA VAL A 44 -4.37 13.68 -2.49
C VAL A 44 -5.70 12.92 -2.59
N LEU A 45 -6.11 12.53 -3.79
CA LEU A 45 -7.35 11.80 -4.03
C LEU A 45 -7.38 10.44 -3.31
N ARG A 46 -6.23 9.84 -3.09
CA ARG A 46 -6.07 8.57 -2.39
C ARG A 46 -5.99 8.73 -0.87
N LEU A 47 -5.19 9.68 -0.39
CA LEU A 47 -4.91 9.83 1.04
C LEU A 47 -6.05 10.52 1.78
N VAL A 48 -6.70 11.53 1.18
CA VAL A 48 -7.75 12.29 1.84
C VAL A 48 -8.95 11.42 2.21
N PRO A 49 -9.56 10.61 1.33
CA PRO A 49 -10.67 9.74 1.71
C PRO A 49 -10.26 8.71 2.77
N ALA A 50 -9.08 8.12 2.63
CA ALA A 50 -8.57 7.15 3.60
C ALA A 50 -8.40 7.78 4.99
N PHE A 51 -7.86 9.00 5.06
CA PHE A 51 -7.71 9.77 6.30
C PHE A 51 -9.08 10.07 6.93
N LEU A 52 -10.04 10.54 6.14
CA LEU A 52 -11.39 10.86 6.63
C LEU A 52 -12.09 9.62 7.23
N ILE A 53 -11.96 8.46 6.61
CA ILE A 53 -12.51 7.20 7.11
C ILE A 53 -11.80 6.76 8.42
N MET A 54 -10.52 7.06 8.55
CA MET A 54 -9.72 6.70 9.72
C MET A 54 -9.93 7.62 10.93
N ILE A 55 -10.41 8.86 10.75
CA ILE A 55 -10.62 9.83 11.85
C ILE A 55 -11.40 9.23 13.03
N PRO A 56 -12.60 8.62 12.84
CA PRO A 56 -13.37 8.10 13.97
C PRO A 56 -12.64 6.98 14.70
N LEU A 57 -11.83 6.20 14.00
CA LEU A 57 -11.02 5.15 14.60
C LEU A 57 -9.85 5.73 15.40
N MET A 58 -9.17 6.73 14.86
CA MET A 58 -8.08 7.46 15.54
C MET A 58 -8.56 8.17 16.81
N LEU A 59 -9.76 8.75 16.78
CA LEU A 59 -10.36 9.39 17.96
C LEU A 59 -10.73 8.39 19.07
N LYS A 60 -11.11 7.16 18.69
CA LYS A 60 -11.46 6.10 19.65
C LYS A 60 -10.25 5.38 20.23
N LEU A 61 -9.26 5.07 19.42
CA LEU A 61 -8.11 4.25 19.81
C LEU A 61 -6.89 5.08 20.23
N GLY A 62 -6.88 6.37 19.88
CA GLY A 62 -5.70 7.24 20.00
C GLY A 62 -4.70 7.00 18.88
N VAL A 63 -3.84 7.99 18.65
CA VAL A 63 -2.80 7.96 17.60
C VAL A 63 -1.50 7.33 18.11
N ILE A 64 -1.30 7.33 19.44
CA ILE A 64 -0.06 6.88 20.06
C ILE A 64 -0.21 5.44 20.53
N ILE A 65 0.58 4.55 19.96
CA ILE A 65 0.66 3.15 20.39
C ILE A 65 1.50 3.09 21.66
N LYS A 66 0.91 2.56 22.75
CA LYS A 66 1.62 2.40 24.03
C LYS A 66 2.89 1.57 23.84
N GLY A 67 4.02 2.09 24.32
CA GLY A 67 5.31 1.41 24.24
C GLY A 67 6.14 1.68 22.97
N GLN A 68 5.63 2.49 22.05
CA GLN A 68 6.37 2.92 20.87
C GLN A 68 6.84 4.36 20.97
N SER A 69 8.04 4.64 20.47
CA SER A 69 8.54 6.00 20.35
C SER A 69 7.74 6.76 19.31
N ILE A 70 7.35 7.99 19.63
CA ILE A 70 6.65 8.87 18.68
C ILE A 70 7.47 9.10 17.40
N PHE A 71 8.79 9.14 17.53
CA PHE A 71 9.70 9.26 16.39
C PHE A 71 9.61 8.05 15.45
N SER A 72 9.55 6.82 16.00
CA SER A 72 9.38 5.60 15.19
C SER A 72 8.03 5.57 14.48
N VAL A 73 6.96 5.99 15.17
CA VAL A 73 5.61 6.07 14.57
C VAL A 73 5.60 7.08 13.42
N LEU A 74 6.21 8.25 13.61
CA LEU A 74 6.31 9.28 12.56
C LEU A 74 7.14 8.81 11.36
N MET A 75 8.26 8.14 11.59
CA MET A 75 9.11 7.63 10.50
C MET A 75 8.37 6.56 9.67
N ILE A 76 7.68 5.64 10.33
CA ILE A 76 6.87 4.62 9.65
C ILE A 76 5.71 5.28 8.88
N ALA A 77 5.01 6.21 9.51
CA ALA A 77 3.90 6.93 8.88
C ALA A 77 4.37 7.70 7.63
N LEU A 78 5.45 8.48 7.72
CA LEU A 78 6.01 9.22 6.59
C LEU A 78 6.45 8.28 5.46
N GLY A 79 7.14 7.19 5.79
CA GLY A 79 7.58 6.21 4.81
C GLY A 79 6.41 5.56 4.09
N ALA A 80 5.42 5.08 4.83
CA ALA A 80 4.30 4.33 4.29
C ALA A 80 3.25 5.21 3.56
N THR A 81 3.03 6.44 4.02
CA THR A 81 1.93 7.29 3.51
C THR A 81 2.38 8.35 2.50
N ALA A 82 3.58 8.87 2.62
CA ALA A 82 4.06 9.95 1.76
C ALA A 82 5.16 9.46 0.80
N ILE A 83 6.29 9.01 1.32
CA ILE A 83 7.48 8.73 0.51
C ILE A 83 7.24 7.56 -0.44
N PHE A 84 6.81 6.42 0.07
CA PHE A 84 6.61 5.20 -0.75
C PHE A 84 5.54 5.39 -1.83
N PRO A 85 4.32 5.88 -1.54
CA PRO A 85 3.32 6.12 -2.57
C PRO A 85 3.75 7.17 -3.60
N TYR A 86 4.48 8.20 -3.19
CA TYR A 86 5.02 9.20 -4.10
C TYR A 86 6.03 8.60 -5.08
N LEU A 87 6.98 7.82 -4.58
CA LEU A 87 7.99 7.14 -5.41
C LEU A 87 7.34 6.14 -6.38
N ILE A 88 6.38 5.35 -5.92
CA ILE A 88 5.63 4.41 -6.78
C ILE A 88 4.85 5.17 -7.85
N SER A 89 4.11 6.21 -7.49
CA SER A 89 3.32 6.99 -8.45
C SER A 89 4.19 7.69 -9.49
N THR A 90 5.34 8.22 -9.06
CA THR A 90 6.33 8.79 -9.97
C THR A 90 6.97 7.72 -10.86
N GLY A 91 7.29 6.56 -10.30
CA GLY A 91 7.81 5.42 -11.06
C GLY A 91 6.86 4.97 -12.16
N VAL A 92 5.58 4.78 -11.86
CA VAL A 92 4.59 4.38 -12.86
C VAL A 92 4.19 5.50 -13.82
N TYR A 93 4.55 6.75 -13.56
CA TYR A 93 4.43 7.82 -14.53
C TYR A 93 5.40 7.62 -15.71
N TYR A 94 6.63 7.19 -15.43
CA TYR A 94 7.68 6.98 -16.44
C TYR A 94 7.77 5.55 -16.98
N ALA A 95 7.27 4.56 -16.25
CA ALA A 95 7.36 3.15 -16.59
C ALA A 95 6.00 2.46 -16.56
N PRO A 96 5.81 1.33 -17.26
CA PRO A 96 4.57 0.56 -17.18
C PRO A 96 4.35 -0.02 -15.78
N ALA A 97 3.08 -0.25 -15.44
CA ALA A 97 2.70 -0.79 -14.12
C ALA A 97 3.30 -2.18 -13.84
N SER A 98 3.59 -2.96 -14.89
CA SER A 98 4.27 -4.25 -14.80
C SER A 98 5.65 -4.15 -14.15
N ASP A 99 6.42 -3.12 -14.51
CA ASP A 99 7.78 -2.92 -13.99
C ASP A 99 7.74 -2.54 -12.50
N ALA A 100 6.80 -1.67 -12.12
CA ALA A 100 6.57 -1.34 -10.73
C ALA A 100 6.14 -2.56 -9.90
N GLY A 101 5.29 -3.44 -10.48
CA GLY A 101 4.86 -4.69 -9.86
C GLY A 101 6.01 -5.70 -9.70
N ALA A 102 6.91 -5.77 -10.66
CA ALA A 102 8.08 -6.64 -10.58
C ALA A 102 9.12 -6.13 -9.58
N LEU A 103 9.40 -4.82 -9.59
CA LEU A 103 10.46 -4.24 -8.76
C LEU A 103 10.04 -3.99 -7.31
N ALA A 104 8.83 -3.49 -7.06
CA ALA A 104 8.41 -3.18 -5.69
C ALA A 104 8.01 -4.45 -4.91
N PRO A 105 6.88 -5.14 -5.20
CA PRO A 105 6.54 -6.35 -4.46
C PRO A 105 7.36 -7.57 -4.86
N GLY A 106 7.79 -7.70 -6.11
CA GLY A 106 8.52 -8.86 -6.62
C GLY A 106 9.92 -9.00 -6.04
N MET A 107 10.58 -7.91 -5.67
CA MET A 107 11.91 -7.91 -5.05
C MET A 107 11.88 -8.00 -3.52
N LEU A 108 10.70 -7.95 -2.89
CA LEU A 108 10.58 -8.07 -1.44
C LEU A 108 11.24 -9.32 -0.86
N PRO A 109 11.07 -10.54 -1.44
CA PRO A 109 11.74 -11.73 -0.93
C PRO A 109 13.27 -11.63 -0.98
N PHE A 110 13.80 -10.96 -2.01
CA PHE A 110 15.24 -10.73 -2.13
C PHE A 110 15.76 -9.82 -1.02
N TRP A 111 15.10 -8.68 -0.78
CA TRP A 111 15.50 -7.73 0.26
C TRP A 111 15.31 -8.25 1.68
N THR A 112 14.36 -9.16 1.89
CA THR A 112 14.15 -9.79 3.20
C THR A 112 15.10 -10.95 3.48
N ALA A 113 15.77 -11.48 2.45
CA ALA A 113 16.76 -12.56 2.57
C ALA A 113 18.20 -12.07 2.80
N LEU A 114 18.46 -10.76 2.61
CA LEU A 114 19.74 -10.11 2.87
C LEU A 114 19.83 -9.64 4.32
#